data_088436bac64a2ed898e4a1d97e86e9b8
#
_entry.id   088436bac64a2ed898e4a1d97e86e9b8
#
_cell.length_a   1.000
_cell.length_b   1.000
_cell.length_c   1.000
_cell.angle_alpha   90.00
_cell.angle_beta   90.00
_cell.angle_gamma   90.00
#
_symmetry.space_group_name_H-M   'P 1'
#
loop_
_entity.id
_entity.type
_entity.pdbx_description
1 polymer ?
#
loop_
_entity_poly.entity_id
_entity_poly.type
_entity_poly.pdbx_seq_one_letter_code
_entity_poly.pdbx_strand_id
1 'polypeptide(L)'
;MQVLVYSAPWCRDCREAKRFLESHQIPYTDIDIEETPGAAEELVAHVGRRSIPQFVIDGEWVQPYRPGRGFLYAEMTRRLGVTVRS
;
A
#
# COMPACT_ATOMS: atom_id res chain seq x y z
N MET A 1 -0.66 10.00 11.59
CA MET A 1 -0.19 8.77 10.90
C MET A 1 0.11 9.11 9.46
N GLN A 2 1.30 8.76 9.01
CA GLN A 2 1.69 8.97 7.61
C GLN A 2 1.57 7.66 6.86
N VAL A 3 0.87 7.68 5.72
CA VAL A 3 0.70 6.49 4.88
C VAL A 3 1.20 6.81 3.48
N LEU A 4 2.16 6.03 3.01
CA LEU A 4 2.63 6.07 1.64
C LEU A 4 2.19 4.81 0.92
N VAL A 5 1.81 4.92 -0.35
CA VAL A 5 1.42 3.78 -1.16
C VAL A 5 2.32 3.73 -2.38
N TYR A 6 3.15 2.69 -2.46
CA TYR A 6 3.98 2.45 -3.64
C TYR A 6 3.15 1.67 -4.65
N SER A 7 2.94 2.24 -5.83
CA SER A 7 1.99 1.69 -6.81
C SER A 7 2.44 1.98 -8.24
N ALA A 8 1.64 1.52 -9.20
CA ALA A 8 1.79 1.85 -10.61
C ALA A 8 0.40 2.00 -11.22
N PRO A 9 0.26 2.80 -12.29
CA PRO A 9 -1.07 3.07 -12.88
C PRO A 9 -1.77 1.83 -13.41
N TRP A 10 -1.00 0.85 -13.91
CA TRP A 10 -1.55 -0.38 -14.49
C TRP A 10 -1.89 -1.44 -13.44
N CYS A 11 -1.55 -1.21 -12.19
CA CYS A 11 -1.67 -2.22 -11.12
C CYS A 11 -3.08 -2.25 -10.56
N ARG A 12 -3.80 -3.32 -10.82
CA ARG A 12 -5.17 -3.51 -10.36
C ARG A 12 -5.24 -3.59 -8.83
N ASP A 13 -4.30 -4.35 -8.24
CA ASP A 13 -4.27 -4.53 -6.79
C ASP A 13 -3.92 -3.23 -6.07
N CYS A 14 -3.14 -2.38 -6.72
CA CYS A 14 -2.83 -1.06 -6.18
C CYS A 14 -4.08 -0.19 -6.12
N ARG A 15 -4.95 -0.29 -7.13
CA ARG A 15 -6.21 0.45 -7.13
C ARG A 15 -7.12 -0.01 -6.00
N GLU A 16 -7.15 -1.30 -5.74
CA GLU A 16 -7.93 -1.84 -4.62
C GLU A 16 -7.39 -1.33 -3.29
N ALA A 17 -6.08 -1.33 -3.14
CA ALA A 17 -5.44 -0.84 -1.91
C ALA A 17 -5.76 0.64 -1.67
N LYS A 18 -5.68 1.46 -2.71
CA LYS A 18 -5.99 2.89 -2.59
C LYS A 18 -7.47 3.10 -2.30
N ARG A 19 -8.34 2.30 -2.92
CA ARG A 19 -9.79 2.38 -2.67
C ARG A 19 -10.10 2.06 -1.21
N PHE A 20 -9.40 1.09 -0.62
CA PHE A 20 -9.56 0.76 0.78
C PHE A 20 -9.25 1.98 1.66
N LEU A 21 -8.11 2.63 1.40
CA LEU A 21 -7.73 3.82 2.18
C LEU A 21 -8.76 4.93 2.01
N GLU A 22 -9.22 5.15 0.78
CA GLU A 22 -10.19 6.21 0.49
C GLU A 22 -11.53 5.93 1.15
N SER A 23 -11.96 4.67 1.18
CA SER A 23 -13.24 4.30 1.79
C SER A 23 -13.23 4.49 3.30
N HIS A 24 -12.06 4.46 3.92
CA HIS A 24 -11.91 4.70 5.36
C HIS A 24 -11.45 6.13 5.65
N GLN A 25 -11.40 6.98 4.62
CA GLN A 25 -11.00 8.39 4.74
C GLN A 25 -9.61 8.54 5.35
N ILE A 26 -8.69 7.63 4.98
CA ILE A 26 -7.31 7.67 5.43
C ILE A 26 -6.50 8.44 4.39
N PRO A 27 -5.93 9.58 4.73
CA PRO A 27 -5.06 10.32 3.80
C PRO A 27 -3.81 9.52 3.50
N TYR A 28 -3.37 9.54 2.25
CA TYR A 28 -2.14 8.85 1.86
C TYR A 28 -1.47 9.61 0.73
N THR A 29 -0.18 9.31 0.53
CA THR A 29 0.58 9.82 -0.60
C THR A 29 0.82 8.65 -1.56
N ASP A 30 0.39 8.81 -2.80
CA ASP A 30 0.61 7.81 -3.84
C ASP A 30 1.98 8.02 -4.47
N ILE A 31 2.83 7.00 -4.42
CA ILE A 31 4.16 7.04 -5.01
C ILE A 31 4.18 6.09 -6.19
N ASP A 32 4.11 6.67 -7.39
CA ASP A 32 4.18 5.90 -8.63
C ASP A 32 5.64 5.51 -8.85
N ILE A 33 5.91 4.20 -8.81
CA ILE A 33 7.29 3.70 -8.90
C ILE A 33 7.90 3.91 -10.27
N GLU A 34 7.09 4.20 -11.28
CA GLU A 34 7.59 4.45 -12.64
C GLU A 34 7.90 5.93 -12.86
N GLU A 35 7.14 6.81 -12.22
CA GLU A 35 7.29 8.25 -12.41
C GLU A 35 8.19 8.91 -11.37
N THR A 36 8.32 8.31 -10.19
CA THR A 36 9.08 8.90 -9.09
C THR A 36 10.52 8.40 -9.13
N PRO A 37 11.51 9.28 -9.39
CA PRO A 37 12.91 8.84 -9.45
C PRO A 37 13.34 8.18 -8.14
N GLY A 38 13.97 7.01 -8.24
CA GLY A 38 14.48 6.27 -7.09
C GLY A 38 13.46 5.45 -6.35
N ALA A 39 12.15 5.59 -6.65
CA ALA A 39 11.12 4.88 -5.88
C ALA A 39 11.17 3.37 -6.10
N ALA A 40 11.40 2.91 -7.32
CA ALA A 40 11.48 1.47 -7.59
C ALA A 40 12.69 0.85 -6.89
N GLU A 41 13.81 1.54 -6.89
CA GLU A 41 15.02 1.08 -6.20
C GLU A 41 14.82 1.01 -4.71
N GLU A 42 14.14 2.01 -4.14
CA GLU A 42 13.83 2.02 -2.71
C GLU A 42 12.91 0.87 -2.33
N LEU A 43 11.89 0.63 -3.15
CA LEU A 43 10.98 -0.48 -2.97
C LEU A 43 11.74 -1.82 -2.95
N VAL A 44 12.62 -2.04 -3.92
CA VAL A 44 13.40 -3.28 -3.99
C VAL A 44 14.33 -3.41 -2.79
N ALA A 45 14.91 -2.29 -2.34
CA ALA A 45 15.81 -2.31 -1.18
C ALA A 45 15.10 -2.78 0.08
N HIS A 46 13.82 -2.43 0.26
CA HIS A 46 13.06 -2.81 1.45
C HIS A 46 12.32 -4.13 1.31
N VAL A 47 11.82 -4.43 0.12
CA VAL A 47 10.94 -5.59 -0.09
C VAL A 47 11.68 -6.77 -0.71
N GLY A 48 12.79 -6.50 -1.38
CA GLY A 48 13.60 -7.53 -2.06
C GLY A 48 13.21 -7.75 -3.50
N ARG A 49 12.13 -7.14 -3.97
CA ARG A 49 11.67 -7.27 -5.36
C ARG A 49 10.67 -6.16 -5.66
N ARG A 50 10.31 -6.02 -6.93
CA ARG A 50 9.35 -4.99 -7.38
C ARG A 50 7.92 -5.49 -7.18
N SER A 51 7.55 -5.71 -5.94
CA SER A 51 6.20 -6.18 -5.60
C SER A 51 5.36 -5.01 -5.11
N ILE A 52 4.25 -4.72 -5.79
CA ILE A 52 3.31 -3.66 -5.44
C ILE A 52 1.91 -4.26 -5.36
N PRO A 53 1.00 -3.68 -4.57
CA PRO A 53 1.18 -2.47 -3.76
C PRO A 53 1.99 -2.74 -2.49
N GLN A 54 2.63 -1.69 -1.98
CA GLN A 54 3.28 -1.70 -0.67
C GLN A 54 2.87 -0.45 0.08
N PHE A 55 2.57 -0.60 1.37
CA PHE A 55 2.29 0.53 2.24
C PHE A 55 3.53 0.83 3.07
N VAL A 56 3.75 2.11 3.34
CA VAL A 56 4.70 2.54 4.37
C VAL A 56 3.89 3.32 5.38
N ILE A 57 3.72 2.77 6.58
CA ILE A 57 2.90 3.34 7.63
C ILE A 57 3.83 3.81 8.73
N ASP A 58 3.94 5.13 8.89
CA ASP A 58 4.85 5.74 9.86
C ASP A 58 6.26 5.18 9.77
N GLY A 59 6.74 5.00 8.53
CA GLY A 59 8.09 4.51 8.26
C GLY A 59 8.23 3.00 8.21
N GLU A 60 7.20 2.26 8.53
CA GLU A 60 7.25 0.80 8.52
C GLU A 60 6.66 0.25 7.21
N TRP A 61 7.42 -0.60 6.53
CA TRP A 61 6.97 -1.23 5.28
C TRP A 61 6.02 -2.38 5.59
N VAL A 62 4.83 -2.31 5.00
CA VAL A 62 3.77 -3.28 5.24
C VAL A 62 3.23 -3.75 3.90
N GLN A 63 3.14 -5.07 3.71
CA GLN A 63 2.60 -5.64 2.49
C GLN A 63 1.10 -5.85 2.64
N PRO A 64 0.26 -5.07 1.92
CA PRO A 64 -1.19 -5.18 2.08
C PRO A 64 -1.83 -6.25 1.21
N TYR A 65 -1.04 -6.87 0.33
CA TYR A 65 -1.54 -7.85 -0.63
C TYR A 65 -0.68 -9.10 -0.57
N ARG A 66 -1.32 -10.27 -0.66
CA ARG A 66 -0.59 -11.55 -0.70
C ARG A 66 -1.14 -12.41 -1.83
N PRO A 67 -0.29 -12.97 -2.69
CA PRO A 67 -0.75 -13.84 -3.77
C PRO A 67 -1.59 -14.99 -3.23
N GLY A 68 -2.73 -15.25 -3.89
CA GLY A 68 -3.65 -16.28 -3.48
C GLY A 68 -4.63 -15.87 -2.40
N ARG A 69 -4.39 -14.74 -1.72
CA ARG A 69 -5.28 -14.25 -0.67
C ARG A 69 -5.86 -12.87 -0.96
N GLY A 70 -5.25 -12.15 -1.91
CA GLY A 70 -5.69 -10.82 -2.28
C GLY A 70 -5.33 -9.78 -1.24
N PHE A 71 -6.11 -8.72 -1.16
CA PHE A 71 -5.86 -7.63 -0.21
C PHE A 71 -6.19 -8.08 1.21
N LEU A 72 -5.29 -7.79 2.14
CA LEU A 72 -5.41 -8.28 3.52
C LEU A 72 -6.21 -7.28 4.37
N TYR A 73 -7.52 -7.26 4.16
CA TYR A 73 -8.40 -6.28 4.78
C TYR A 73 -8.32 -6.28 6.30
N ALA A 74 -8.38 -7.46 6.93
CA ALA A 74 -8.37 -7.55 8.38
C ALA A 74 -7.06 -7.05 8.97
N GLU A 75 -5.92 -7.43 8.36
CA GLU A 75 -4.62 -6.97 8.82
C GLU A 75 -4.46 -5.47 8.66
N MET A 76 -4.88 -4.93 7.52
CA MET A 76 -4.74 -3.49 7.27
C MET A 76 -5.67 -2.68 8.17
N THR A 77 -6.85 -3.22 8.46
CA THR A 77 -7.78 -2.60 9.42
C THR A 77 -7.12 -2.43 10.78
N ARG A 78 -6.45 -3.48 11.25
CA ARG A 78 -5.74 -3.41 12.55
C ARG A 78 -4.55 -2.46 12.49
N ARG A 79 -3.76 -2.56 11.42
CA ARG A 79 -2.55 -1.74 11.28
C ARG A 79 -2.87 -0.25 11.22
N LEU A 80 -3.97 0.10 10.57
CA LEU A 80 -4.32 1.49 10.35
C LEU A 80 -5.25 2.02 11.44
N GLY A 81 -5.67 1.16 12.36
CA GLY A 81 -6.50 1.59 13.48
C GLY A 81 -7.90 2.03 13.08
N VAL A 82 -8.41 1.55 11.94
CA VAL A 82 -9.74 1.91 11.48
C VAL A 82 -10.76 0.92 12.02
N THR A 83 -11.97 1.43 12.25
CA THR A 83 -13.06 0.61 12.71
C THR A 83 -13.81 0.03 11.52
N VAL A 84 -14.00 -1.30 11.53
CA VAL A 84 -14.80 -1.94 10.51
C VAL A 84 -16.27 -1.73 10.90
N ARG A 85 -17.03 -1.14 9.99
CA ARG A 85 -18.47 -1.02 10.17
C ARG A 85 -19.14 -2.17 9.46
N SER A 86 -19.89 -2.89 10.18
CA SER A 86 -20.73 -3.93 9.61
C SER A 86 -22.01 -3.34 9.07
#